data_cd9947152bf3c03300476d12f14a5452
#
_entry.id   cd9947152bf3c03300476d12f14a5452
#
_cell.length_a   1.000
_cell.length_b   1.000
_cell.length_c   1.000
_cell.angle_alpha   90.00
_cell.angle_beta   90.00
_cell.angle_gamma   90.00
#
_symmetry.space_group_name_H-M   'P 1'
#
loop_
_entity.id
_entity.type
_entity.pdbx_description
1 polymer ?
#
loop_
_entity_poly.entity_id
_entity_poly.type
_entity_poly.pdbx_seq_one_letter_code
_entity_poly.pdbx_strand_id
1 'polypeptide(L)'
;MTFHTRRANEVPAEEASRLLTRIGVFLLFVVSLLAPILAGQTIYILLPIGAALLLAGAAVSPVTREKTQSLRGLLLSSPVLAGLFLVGLAALSLTWTPFPEGPAERFWKNTGTLALVAIAAGFLPKRTRICDLNLLPIGVAAAAVLLGGAASVNLFMHKALTVEEIIDGNALARSGVGLALIMWPAAGALALRGRWYLAGALTLVSMAACLLSGASNVAPALLAGAATFAISFGRSRLAAERLGSFAAIVIMLAPIVALLTHFALGAHTPEFARSLDVWGSIVANGGVRTLIGHGFGSALYGLFGGYLDPQTPRSLVFQIWFDLGALGAGAFAVMATKAFLRIGGLRPALAPFLLAGLVSGLVICLLGPAAEQLWAFTLAGLDAIAYVLVIRGQFRKKRPRVPSTWDTDEKNG
;
A
#
# COMPACT_ATOMS: atom_id res chain seq x y z
N MET A 1 -43.93 3.65 26.40
CA MET A 1 -42.89 2.87 27.15
C MET A 1 -41.80 2.26 26.30
N THR A 2 -41.75 2.48 24.99
CA THR A 2 -40.79 1.83 24.05
C THR A 2 -39.49 2.61 23.76
N PHE A 3 -39.38 3.86 24.20
CA PHE A 3 -38.19 4.70 23.91
C PHE A 3 -37.00 4.50 24.87
N HIS A 4 -37.19 4.03 26.10
CA HIS A 4 -36.12 3.86 27.07
C HIS A 4 -35.35 2.55 26.93
N THR A 5 -35.98 1.48 26.48
CA THR A 5 -35.35 0.17 26.29
C THR A 5 -34.38 0.13 25.09
N ARG A 6 -34.68 0.94 24.05
CA ARG A 6 -33.79 1.00 22.85
C ARG A 6 -32.44 1.66 23.15
N ARG A 7 -32.40 2.72 23.99
CA ARG A 7 -31.13 3.39 24.37
C ARG A 7 -30.23 2.53 25.28
N ALA A 8 -30.83 1.76 26.18
CA ALA A 8 -30.06 0.91 27.11
C ALA A 8 -29.30 -0.23 26.39
N ASN A 9 -29.86 -0.79 25.31
CA ASN A 9 -29.19 -1.82 24.49
C ASN A 9 -28.25 -1.25 23.41
N GLU A 10 -28.39 0.02 23.03
CA GLU A 10 -27.51 0.66 22.03
C GLU A 10 -26.13 0.99 22.60
N VAL A 11 -26.00 1.29 23.88
CA VAL A 11 -24.75 1.65 24.55
C VAL A 11 -23.74 0.50 24.57
N PRO A 12 -24.09 -0.73 25.00
CA PRO A 12 -23.15 -1.85 24.98
C PRO A 12 -22.74 -2.29 23.56
N ALA A 13 -23.65 -2.18 22.57
CA ALA A 13 -23.33 -2.49 21.17
C ALA A 13 -22.34 -1.49 20.56
N GLU A 14 -22.48 -0.18 20.86
CA GLU A 14 -21.51 0.81 20.45
C GLU A 14 -20.14 0.63 21.09
N GLU A 15 -20.09 0.26 22.37
CA GLU A 15 -18.83 -0.01 23.08
C GLU A 15 -18.13 -1.25 22.53
N ALA A 16 -18.87 -2.34 22.29
CA ALA A 16 -18.35 -3.54 21.64
C ALA A 16 -17.81 -3.26 20.24
N SER A 17 -18.56 -2.50 19.41
CA SER A 17 -18.11 -2.07 18.09
C SER A 17 -16.81 -1.26 18.14
N ARG A 18 -16.71 -0.36 19.14
CA ARG A 18 -15.51 0.48 19.35
C ARG A 18 -14.31 -0.36 19.77
N LEU A 19 -14.51 -1.31 20.68
CA LEU A 19 -13.45 -2.21 21.15
C LEU A 19 -12.93 -3.07 19.99
N LEU A 20 -13.82 -3.69 19.22
CA LEU A 20 -13.45 -4.51 18.05
C LEU A 20 -12.68 -3.70 17.00
N THR A 21 -13.14 -2.49 16.70
CA THR A 21 -12.44 -1.59 15.76
C THR A 21 -11.04 -1.25 16.28
N ARG A 22 -10.88 -0.93 17.58
CA ARG A 22 -9.60 -0.59 18.19
C ARG A 22 -8.64 -1.78 18.21
N ILE A 23 -9.14 -2.99 18.54
CA ILE A 23 -8.33 -4.22 18.49
C ILE A 23 -7.92 -4.49 17.05
N GLY A 24 -8.81 -4.37 16.07
CA GLY A 24 -8.49 -4.52 14.65
C GLY A 24 -7.41 -3.55 14.18
N VAL A 25 -7.51 -2.27 14.53
CA VAL A 25 -6.49 -1.24 14.21
C VAL A 25 -5.17 -1.52 14.91
N PHE A 26 -5.19 -1.95 16.19
CA PHE A 26 -3.99 -2.35 16.93
C PHE A 26 -3.31 -3.54 16.26
N LEU A 27 -4.07 -4.57 15.92
CA LEU A 27 -3.54 -5.77 15.26
C LEU A 27 -2.93 -5.44 13.90
N LEU A 28 -3.60 -4.58 13.10
CA LEU A 28 -3.11 -4.19 11.78
C LEU A 28 -1.87 -3.30 11.83
N PHE A 29 -1.82 -2.30 12.72
CA PHE A 29 -0.77 -1.27 12.68
C PHE A 29 0.28 -1.38 13.76
N VAL A 30 0.10 -2.26 14.75
CA VAL A 30 1.15 -2.54 15.74
C VAL A 30 1.64 -3.98 15.54
N VAL A 31 0.77 -4.96 15.69
CA VAL A 31 1.20 -6.36 15.65
C VAL A 31 1.67 -6.77 14.25
N SER A 32 0.93 -6.40 13.18
CA SER A 32 1.30 -6.76 11.80
C SER A 32 2.56 -6.07 11.28
N LEU A 33 3.04 -5.01 11.94
CA LEU A 33 4.31 -4.40 11.61
C LEU A 33 5.47 -5.00 12.40
N LEU A 34 5.23 -5.47 13.64
CA LEU A 34 6.25 -6.03 14.51
C LEU A 34 6.48 -7.52 14.26
N ALA A 35 5.41 -8.30 14.15
CA ALA A 35 5.49 -9.74 14.05
C ALA A 35 6.28 -10.25 12.82
N PRO A 36 6.17 -9.68 11.62
CA PRO A 36 6.95 -10.12 10.46
C PRO A 36 8.46 -9.94 10.59
N ILE A 37 8.92 -9.04 11.48
CA ILE A 37 10.36 -8.86 11.75
C ILE A 37 10.92 -10.11 12.45
N LEU A 38 10.10 -10.76 13.28
CA LEU A 38 10.46 -11.96 14.04
C LEU A 38 10.11 -13.25 13.30
N ALA A 39 8.98 -13.26 12.57
CA ALA A 39 8.46 -14.43 11.87
C ALA A 39 7.82 -13.98 10.54
N GLY A 40 8.58 -14.03 9.47
CA GLY A 40 8.28 -13.38 8.17
C GLY A 40 6.91 -13.67 7.55
N GLN A 41 6.29 -14.81 7.86
CA GLN A 41 5.00 -15.22 7.26
C GLN A 41 3.75 -14.73 8.05
N THR A 42 3.92 -14.16 9.23
CA THR A 42 2.79 -13.77 10.11
C THR A 42 1.85 -12.73 9.51
N ILE A 43 2.31 -11.91 8.58
CA ILE A 43 1.49 -10.88 7.94
C ILE A 43 0.31 -11.46 7.15
N TYR A 44 0.44 -12.66 6.58
CA TYR A 44 -0.62 -13.34 5.84
C TYR A 44 -1.83 -13.69 6.71
N ILE A 45 -1.57 -13.96 7.99
CA ILE A 45 -2.60 -14.33 8.97
C ILE A 45 -3.18 -13.09 9.63
N LEU A 46 -2.31 -12.14 9.97
CA LEU A 46 -2.70 -10.96 10.75
C LEU A 46 -3.56 -9.97 9.98
N LEU A 47 -3.32 -9.79 8.67
CA LEU A 47 -4.14 -8.89 7.86
C LEU A 47 -5.61 -9.35 7.75
N PRO A 48 -5.91 -10.61 7.36
CA PRO A 48 -7.29 -11.09 7.34
C PRO A 48 -7.99 -11.02 8.69
N ILE A 49 -7.30 -11.37 9.78
CA ILE A 49 -7.88 -11.31 11.14
C ILE A 49 -8.18 -9.85 11.52
N GLY A 50 -7.24 -8.92 11.30
CA GLY A 50 -7.44 -7.52 11.59
C GLY A 50 -8.56 -6.90 10.74
N ALA A 51 -8.65 -7.24 9.47
CA ALA A 51 -9.73 -6.82 8.59
C ALA A 51 -11.08 -7.42 9.02
N ALA A 52 -11.13 -8.68 9.41
CA ALA A 52 -12.33 -9.32 9.94
C ALA A 52 -12.82 -8.66 11.24
N LEU A 53 -11.91 -8.27 12.14
CA LEU A 53 -12.25 -7.51 13.35
C LEU A 53 -12.83 -6.13 13.06
N LEU A 54 -12.29 -5.43 12.04
CA LEU A 54 -12.87 -4.18 11.57
C LEU A 54 -14.27 -4.36 11.02
N LEU A 55 -14.52 -5.44 10.27
CA LEU A 55 -15.85 -5.79 9.74
C LEU A 55 -16.81 -6.20 10.85
N ALA A 56 -16.37 -7.00 11.82
CA ALA A 56 -17.16 -7.38 12.99
C ALA A 56 -17.54 -6.13 13.80
N GLY A 57 -16.60 -5.22 14.04
CA GLY A 57 -16.90 -3.93 14.68
C GLY A 57 -17.92 -3.10 13.89
N ALA A 58 -17.84 -3.12 12.57
CA ALA A 58 -18.80 -2.46 11.72
C ALA A 58 -20.19 -3.13 11.74
N ALA A 59 -20.26 -4.46 11.83
CA ALA A 59 -21.50 -5.23 11.86
C ALA A 59 -22.27 -5.05 13.17
N VAL A 60 -21.56 -5.00 14.31
CA VAL A 60 -22.16 -4.79 15.64
C VAL A 60 -22.76 -3.39 15.79
N SER A 61 -22.21 -2.39 15.10
CA SER A 61 -22.74 -1.03 15.14
C SER A 61 -23.93 -0.89 14.18
N PRO A 62 -24.97 -0.13 14.55
CA PRO A 62 -26.16 0.03 13.71
C PRO A 62 -25.80 0.46 12.29
N VAL A 63 -26.40 -0.23 11.30
CA VAL A 63 -26.20 0.09 9.88
C VAL A 63 -26.85 1.45 9.61
N THR A 64 -26.03 2.48 9.56
CA THR A 64 -26.50 3.81 9.19
C THR A 64 -26.42 3.99 7.67
N ARG A 65 -27.38 4.74 7.11
CA ARG A 65 -27.38 5.13 5.69
C ARG A 65 -26.04 5.74 5.25
N GLU A 66 -25.33 6.37 6.19
CA GLU A 66 -23.99 6.91 5.99
C GLU A 66 -22.92 5.85 5.71
N LYS A 67 -22.97 4.65 6.32
CA LYS A 67 -22.01 3.57 6.09
C LYS A 67 -22.15 3.01 4.68
N THR A 68 -23.38 2.75 4.25
CA THR A 68 -23.67 2.26 2.90
C THR A 68 -23.24 3.27 1.83
N GLN A 69 -23.49 4.57 2.05
CA GLN A 69 -23.01 5.63 1.15
C GLN A 69 -21.48 5.73 1.13
N SER A 70 -20.82 5.50 2.27
CA SER A 70 -19.35 5.50 2.35
C SER A 70 -18.73 4.36 1.55
N LEU A 71 -19.27 3.14 1.66
CA LEU A 71 -18.80 1.98 0.89
C LEU A 71 -19.07 2.20 -0.61
N ARG A 72 -20.28 2.62 -0.99
CA ARG A 72 -20.62 2.92 -2.37
C ARG A 72 -19.71 4.00 -2.97
N GLY A 73 -19.43 5.08 -2.22
CA GLY A 73 -18.53 6.16 -2.66
C GLY A 73 -17.08 5.71 -2.81
N LEU A 74 -16.63 4.72 -2.03
CA LEU A 74 -15.30 4.12 -2.21
C LEU A 74 -15.28 3.22 -3.45
N LEU A 75 -16.23 2.29 -3.58
CA LEU A 75 -16.29 1.33 -4.69
C LEU A 75 -16.49 2.02 -6.05
N LEU A 76 -17.28 3.09 -6.11
CA LEU A 76 -17.48 3.88 -7.33
C LEU A 76 -16.40 4.93 -7.58
N SER A 77 -15.34 4.94 -6.79
CA SER A 77 -14.22 5.87 -7.04
C SER A 77 -13.41 5.44 -8.26
N SER A 78 -12.97 6.39 -9.07
CA SER A 78 -12.23 6.14 -10.31
C SER A 78 -11.03 5.18 -10.15
N PRO A 79 -10.17 5.28 -9.10
CA PRO A 79 -9.07 4.34 -8.95
C PRO A 79 -9.54 2.92 -8.62
N VAL A 80 -10.63 2.77 -7.85
CA VAL A 80 -11.19 1.45 -7.52
C VAL A 80 -11.86 0.82 -8.73
N LEU A 81 -12.58 1.61 -9.55
CA LEU A 81 -13.16 1.11 -10.80
C LEU A 81 -12.08 0.63 -11.79
N ALA A 82 -10.98 1.37 -11.93
CA ALA A 82 -9.83 0.92 -12.74
C ALA A 82 -9.19 -0.35 -12.17
N GLY A 83 -9.08 -0.47 -10.85
CA GLY A 83 -8.63 -1.70 -10.18
C GLY A 83 -9.57 -2.87 -10.40
N LEU A 84 -10.89 -2.66 -10.32
CA LEU A 84 -11.89 -3.70 -10.61
C LEU A 84 -11.83 -4.16 -12.07
N PHE A 85 -11.61 -3.23 -13.00
CA PHE A 85 -11.38 -3.57 -14.41
C PHE A 85 -10.12 -4.43 -14.56
N LEU A 86 -9.03 -4.09 -13.87
CA LEU A 86 -7.79 -4.88 -13.88
C LEU A 86 -8.02 -6.30 -13.33
N VAL A 87 -8.76 -6.43 -12.23
CA VAL A 87 -9.13 -7.74 -11.66
C VAL A 87 -10.03 -8.52 -12.61
N GLY A 88 -10.99 -7.87 -13.26
CA GLY A 88 -11.86 -8.50 -14.28
C GLY A 88 -11.07 -8.99 -15.50
N LEU A 89 -10.10 -8.19 -15.95
CA LEU A 89 -9.20 -8.57 -17.03
C LEU A 89 -8.31 -9.76 -16.63
N ALA A 90 -7.79 -9.75 -15.40
CA ALA A 90 -7.02 -10.87 -14.86
C ALA A 90 -7.86 -12.16 -14.75
N ALA A 91 -9.13 -12.04 -14.31
CA ALA A 91 -10.06 -13.17 -14.29
C ALA A 91 -10.31 -13.73 -15.69
N LEU A 92 -10.56 -12.85 -16.66
CA LEU A 92 -10.78 -13.25 -18.05
C LEU A 92 -9.52 -13.91 -18.63
N SER A 93 -8.34 -13.42 -18.28
CA SER A 93 -7.06 -13.93 -18.80
C SER A 93 -6.71 -15.34 -18.30
N LEU A 94 -7.38 -15.84 -17.27
CA LEU A 94 -7.26 -17.23 -16.84
C LEU A 94 -7.75 -18.21 -17.91
N THR A 95 -8.58 -17.79 -18.88
CA THR A 95 -9.09 -18.65 -19.96
C THR A 95 -8.03 -18.99 -21.01
N TRP A 96 -6.95 -18.22 -21.11
CA TRP A 96 -5.87 -18.46 -22.09
C TRP A 96 -4.47 -18.57 -21.46
N THR A 97 -4.37 -18.66 -20.13
CA THR A 97 -3.09 -18.94 -19.47
C THR A 97 -2.62 -20.36 -19.85
N PRO A 98 -1.31 -20.56 -20.12
CA PRO A 98 -0.78 -21.88 -20.39
C PRO A 98 -0.68 -22.78 -19.13
N PHE A 99 -0.91 -22.20 -17.93
CA PHE A 99 -0.83 -22.89 -16.64
C PHE A 99 -2.21 -22.89 -15.97
N PRO A 100 -3.04 -23.94 -16.10
CA PRO A 100 -4.44 -23.87 -15.67
C PRO A 100 -4.64 -23.92 -14.14
N GLU A 101 -3.84 -24.67 -13.40
CA GLU A 101 -4.13 -24.97 -11.98
C GLU A 101 -3.62 -23.91 -11.02
N GLY A 102 -2.34 -23.59 -11.04
CA GLY A 102 -1.71 -22.70 -10.07
C GLY A 102 -2.17 -21.23 -10.14
N PRO A 103 -2.27 -20.61 -11.33
CA PRO A 103 -2.75 -19.23 -11.48
C PRO A 103 -4.16 -19.00 -10.96
N ALA A 104 -5.09 -19.93 -11.13
CA ALA A 104 -6.46 -19.80 -10.64
C ALA A 104 -6.51 -19.71 -9.11
N GLU A 105 -5.82 -20.60 -8.40
CA GLU A 105 -5.74 -20.58 -6.94
C GLU A 105 -5.16 -19.25 -6.44
N ARG A 106 -4.07 -18.79 -7.06
CA ARG A 106 -3.42 -17.53 -6.72
C ARG A 106 -4.32 -16.32 -6.99
N PHE A 107 -5.05 -16.33 -8.10
CA PHE A 107 -6.02 -15.29 -8.42
C PHE A 107 -7.06 -15.14 -7.33
N TRP A 108 -7.68 -16.23 -6.87
CA TRP A 108 -8.70 -16.20 -5.85
C TRP A 108 -8.15 -15.75 -4.50
N LYS A 109 -6.95 -16.19 -4.11
CA LYS A 109 -6.27 -15.74 -2.89
C LYS A 109 -6.00 -14.23 -2.91
N ASN A 110 -5.44 -13.71 -4.01
CA ASN A 110 -5.14 -12.28 -4.14
C ASN A 110 -6.42 -11.44 -4.19
N THR A 111 -7.38 -11.84 -5.02
CA THR A 111 -8.66 -11.12 -5.18
C THR A 111 -9.46 -11.14 -3.89
N GLY A 112 -9.49 -12.26 -3.18
CA GLY A 112 -10.13 -12.38 -1.86
C GLY A 112 -9.50 -11.43 -0.84
N THR A 113 -8.18 -11.36 -0.79
CA THR A 113 -7.46 -10.42 0.09
C THR A 113 -7.76 -8.97 -0.25
N LEU A 114 -7.71 -8.59 -1.53
CA LEU A 114 -8.02 -7.24 -1.98
C LEU A 114 -9.49 -6.87 -1.71
N ALA A 115 -10.42 -7.79 -1.95
CA ALA A 115 -11.84 -7.59 -1.66
C ALA A 115 -12.07 -7.37 -0.15
N LEU A 116 -11.47 -8.22 0.70
CA LEU A 116 -11.54 -8.08 2.16
C LEU A 116 -11.03 -6.72 2.63
N VAL A 117 -9.87 -6.29 2.11
CA VAL A 117 -9.29 -4.98 2.39
C VAL A 117 -10.20 -3.84 1.94
N ALA A 118 -10.73 -3.91 0.71
CA ALA A 118 -11.62 -2.88 0.17
C ALA A 118 -12.91 -2.73 1.01
N ILE A 119 -13.50 -3.86 1.42
CA ILE A 119 -14.68 -3.89 2.26
C ILE A 119 -14.33 -3.34 3.65
N ALA A 120 -13.25 -3.81 4.29
CA ALA A 120 -12.82 -3.32 5.60
C ALA A 120 -12.54 -1.80 5.57
N ALA A 121 -11.81 -1.31 4.57
CA ALA A 121 -11.57 0.11 4.37
C ALA A 121 -12.86 0.91 4.12
N GLY A 122 -13.81 0.34 3.39
CA GLY A 122 -15.13 0.94 3.14
C GLY A 122 -15.93 1.15 4.40
N PHE A 123 -15.93 0.17 5.29
CA PHE A 123 -16.67 0.18 6.55
C PHE A 123 -15.98 0.93 7.69
N LEU A 124 -14.71 1.34 7.53
CA LEU A 124 -14.07 2.22 8.51
C LEU A 124 -14.94 3.45 8.78
N PRO A 125 -15.04 3.90 10.06
CA PRO A 125 -15.82 5.07 10.42
C PRO A 125 -15.40 6.30 9.61
N LYS A 126 -16.36 7.13 9.16
CA LYS A 126 -16.05 8.42 8.48
C LYS A 126 -15.20 9.36 9.33
N ARG A 127 -15.22 9.16 10.64
CA ARG A 127 -14.50 9.94 11.65
C ARG A 127 -13.77 8.99 12.59
N THR A 128 -12.52 8.67 12.23
CA THR A 128 -11.66 7.84 13.07
C THR A 128 -11.24 8.62 14.32
N ARG A 129 -11.32 7.98 15.48
CA ARG A 129 -10.95 8.60 16.76
C ARG A 129 -9.45 8.82 16.84
N ILE A 130 -9.05 9.84 17.61
CA ILE A 130 -7.65 10.18 17.80
C ILE A 130 -6.87 9.04 18.47
N CYS A 131 -7.49 8.30 19.40
CA CYS A 131 -6.84 7.17 20.07
C CYS A 131 -6.49 6.04 19.09
N ASP A 132 -7.39 5.71 18.17
CA ASP A 132 -7.18 4.65 17.17
C ASP A 132 -6.15 5.08 16.12
N LEU A 133 -6.20 6.37 15.72
CA LEU A 133 -5.24 6.95 14.79
C LEU A 133 -3.81 7.02 15.38
N ASN A 134 -3.65 7.09 16.72
CA ASN A 134 -2.35 7.07 17.39
C ASN A 134 -1.65 5.72 17.27
N LEU A 135 -2.38 4.63 17.10
CA LEU A 135 -1.81 3.29 16.98
C LEU A 135 -0.92 3.17 15.75
N LEU A 136 -1.25 3.89 14.66
CA LEU A 136 -0.46 3.87 13.44
C LEU A 136 0.98 4.43 13.64
N PRO A 137 1.20 5.68 14.09
CA PRO A 137 2.57 6.18 14.32
C PRO A 137 3.30 5.46 15.46
N ILE A 138 2.58 4.94 16.46
CA ILE A 138 3.18 4.16 17.54
C ILE A 138 3.70 2.82 16.99
N GLY A 139 2.89 2.11 16.19
CA GLY A 139 3.31 0.85 15.57
C GLY A 139 4.48 1.04 14.61
N VAL A 140 4.46 2.10 13.79
CA VAL A 140 5.58 2.43 12.89
C VAL A 140 6.85 2.75 13.68
N ALA A 141 6.76 3.53 14.79
CA ALA A 141 7.92 3.82 15.64
C ALA A 141 8.49 2.57 16.27
N ALA A 142 7.64 1.71 16.84
CA ALA A 142 8.05 0.44 17.44
C ALA A 142 8.69 -0.50 16.40
N ALA A 143 8.09 -0.60 15.21
CA ALA A 143 8.62 -1.40 14.12
C ALA A 143 9.96 -0.86 13.60
N ALA A 144 10.13 0.46 13.50
CA ALA A 144 11.39 1.08 13.09
C ALA A 144 12.52 0.78 14.09
N VAL A 145 12.24 0.87 15.39
CA VAL A 145 13.23 0.57 16.44
C VAL A 145 13.58 -0.92 16.43
N LEU A 146 12.58 -1.81 16.36
CA LEU A 146 12.82 -3.25 16.34
C LEU A 146 13.56 -3.69 15.08
N LEU A 147 13.15 -3.20 13.90
CA LEU A 147 13.80 -3.51 12.63
C LEU A 147 15.24 -2.98 12.59
N GLY A 148 15.44 -1.73 12.99
CA GLY A 148 16.78 -1.13 13.06
C GLY A 148 17.69 -1.87 14.03
N GLY A 149 17.19 -2.27 15.20
CA GLY A 149 17.92 -3.08 16.17
C GLY A 149 18.28 -4.46 15.63
N ALA A 150 17.31 -5.19 15.07
CA ALA A 150 17.54 -6.51 14.49
C ALA A 150 18.51 -6.47 13.29
N ALA A 151 18.35 -5.48 12.41
CA ALA A 151 19.24 -5.30 11.27
C ALA A 151 20.67 -4.94 11.70
N SER A 152 20.83 -4.09 12.74
CA SER A 152 22.14 -3.76 13.30
C SER A 152 22.82 -4.98 13.90
N VAL A 153 22.08 -5.80 14.66
CA VAL A 153 22.64 -7.05 15.23
C VAL A 153 23.12 -7.98 14.11
N ASN A 154 22.33 -8.17 13.05
CA ASN A 154 22.74 -8.99 11.91
C ASN A 154 23.99 -8.46 11.22
N LEU A 155 24.07 -7.13 11.06
CA LEU A 155 25.26 -6.48 10.46
C LEU A 155 26.52 -6.69 11.31
N PHE A 156 26.43 -6.50 12.63
CA PHE A 156 27.57 -6.67 13.54
C PHE A 156 27.99 -8.14 13.70
N MET A 157 27.05 -9.07 13.68
CA MET A 157 27.34 -10.48 13.82
C MET A 157 27.79 -11.15 12.50
N HIS A 158 27.84 -10.44 11.40
CA HIS A 158 28.17 -10.99 10.07
C HIS A 158 27.39 -12.29 9.77
N LYS A 159 26.13 -12.34 10.21
CA LYS A 159 25.31 -13.54 10.09
C LYS A 159 25.05 -13.82 8.60
N ALA A 160 25.61 -14.93 8.11
CA ALA A 160 25.28 -15.43 6.78
C ALA A 160 23.79 -15.78 6.71
N LEU A 161 23.13 -15.44 5.60
CA LEU A 161 21.74 -15.83 5.35
C LEU A 161 21.65 -17.36 5.28
N THR A 162 20.67 -17.93 5.95
CA THR A 162 20.38 -19.36 5.81
C THR A 162 19.76 -19.64 4.43
N VAL A 163 19.81 -20.91 3.99
CA VAL A 163 19.21 -21.32 2.70
C VAL A 163 17.72 -21.00 2.68
N GLU A 164 17.00 -21.17 3.79
CA GLU A 164 15.61 -20.78 3.94
C GLU A 164 15.40 -19.26 3.76
N GLU A 165 16.25 -18.43 4.36
CA GLU A 165 16.21 -16.98 4.23
C GLU A 165 16.53 -16.51 2.79
N ILE A 166 17.31 -17.27 2.04
CA ILE A 166 17.60 -16.99 0.61
C ILE A 166 16.38 -17.36 -0.25
N ILE A 167 15.76 -18.52 0.02
CA ILE A 167 14.61 -19.02 -0.77
C ILE A 167 13.34 -18.21 -0.48
N ASP A 168 13.03 -18.01 0.81
CA ASP A 168 11.84 -17.28 1.23
C ASP A 168 11.97 -15.74 1.17
N GLY A 169 13.15 -15.24 0.93
CA GLY A 169 13.52 -13.84 1.06
C GLY A 169 13.68 -13.41 2.52
N ASN A 170 14.62 -12.53 2.77
CA ASN A 170 14.97 -12.06 4.12
C ASN A 170 13.76 -11.37 4.78
N ALA A 171 13.32 -11.83 5.94
CA ALA A 171 12.21 -11.27 6.72
C ALA A 171 12.43 -9.79 7.05
N LEU A 172 13.68 -9.38 7.31
CA LEU A 172 14.03 -7.99 7.56
C LEU A 172 13.84 -7.12 6.31
N ALA A 173 14.22 -7.62 5.14
CA ALA A 173 14.04 -6.90 3.87
C ALA A 173 12.54 -6.67 3.58
N ARG A 174 11.69 -7.69 3.78
CA ARG A 174 10.23 -7.55 3.61
C ARG A 174 9.64 -6.56 4.59
N SER A 175 10.08 -6.61 5.86
CA SER A 175 9.64 -5.67 6.89
C SER A 175 10.09 -4.25 6.58
N GLY A 176 11.29 -4.07 5.99
CA GLY A 176 11.80 -2.80 5.50
C GLY A 176 10.91 -2.21 4.39
N VAL A 177 10.47 -3.03 3.44
CA VAL A 177 9.52 -2.62 2.39
C VAL A 177 8.19 -2.18 3.00
N GLY A 178 7.64 -2.96 3.93
CA GLY A 178 6.40 -2.63 4.62
C GLY A 178 6.48 -1.32 5.39
N LEU A 179 7.58 -1.13 6.12
CA LEU A 179 7.84 0.09 6.88
C LEU A 179 8.00 1.30 5.95
N ALA A 180 8.69 1.16 4.81
CA ALA A 180 8.90 2.21 3.82
C ALA A 180 7.58 2.73 3.21
N LEU A 181 6.56 1.87 3.09
CA LEU A 181 5.22 2.26 2.63
C LEU A 181 4.44 2.98 3.74
N ILE A 182 4.36 2.37 4.93
CA ILE A 182 3.43 2.80 5.99
C ILE A 182 3.96 4.00 6.79
N MET A 183 5.26 4.29 6.76
CA MET A 183 5.82 5.45 7.48
C MET A 183 5.24 6.78 6.99
N TRP A 184 4.92 6.91 5.69
CA TRP A 184 4.41 8.14 5.11
C TRP A 184 3.02 8.53 5.64
N PRO A 185 1.99 7.66 5.60
CA PRO A 185 0.71 7.96 6.23
C PRO A 185 0.83 8.17 7.74
N ALA A 186 1.73 7.46 8.44
CA ALA A 186 1.98 7.64 9.87
C ALA A 186 2.55 9.03 10.19
N ALA A 187 3.54 9.47 9.42
CA ALA A 187 4.11 10.83 9.54
C ALA A 187 3.06 11.91 9.21
N GLY A 188 2.24 11.69 8.17
CA GLY A 188 1.11 12.55 7.83
C GLY A 188 0.09 12.68 8.95
N ALA A 189 -0.21 11.60 9.67
CA ALA A 189 -1.09 11.62 10.83
C ALA A 189 -0.55 12.49 11.99
N LEU A 190 0.76 12.50 12.20
CA LEU A 190 1.41 13.38 13.20
C LEU A 190 1.42 14.84 12.74
N ALA A 191 1.77 15.10 11.49
CA ALA A 191 1.80 16.43 10.89
C ALA A 191 0.44 17.14 10.94
N LEU A 192 -0.65 16.41 10.67
CA LEU A 192 -2.02 16.93 10.77
C LEU A 192 -2.41 17.38 12.19
N ARG A 193 -1.69 16.91 13.22
CA ARG A 193 -1.86 17.33 14.61
C ARG A 193 -0.94 18.46 15.01
N GLY A 194 -0.16 18.99 14.08
CA GLY A 194 0.86 20.00 14.33
C GLY A 194 2.13 19.45 15.00
N ARG A 195 2.30 18.13 15.08
CA ARG A 195 3.48 17.49 15.68
C ARG A 195 4.57 17.25 14.64
N TRP A 196 5.00 18.29 13.95
CA TRP A 196 5.96 18.21 12.84
C TRP A 196 7.32 17.64 13.25
N TYR A 197 7.83 17.97 14.44
CA TYR A 197 9.08 17.39 14.94
C TYR A 197 8.99 15.87 15.11
N LEU A 198 7.86 15.38 15.66
CA LEU A 198 7.65 13.93 15.79
C LEU A 198 7.45 13.26 14.44
N ALA A 199 6.80 13.92 13.48
CA ALA A 199 6.68 13.41 12.12
C ALA A 199 8.05 13.29 11.44
N GLY A 200 8.90 14.33 11.56
CA GLY A 200 10.27 14.30 11.04
C GLY A 200 11.14 13.23 11.71
N ALA A 201 11.12 13.14 13.03
CA ALA A 201 11.86 12.13 13.78
C ALA A 201 11.42 10.71 13.41
N LEU A 202 10.09 10.46 13.34
CA LEU A 202 9.54 9.17 12.89
C LEU A 202 10.03 8.80 11.50
N THR A 203 9.96 9.74 10.54
CA THR A 203 10.41 9.52 9.18
C THR A 203 11.90 9.18 9.14
N LEU A 204 12.75 9.95 9.83
CA LEU A 204 14.21 9.72 9.85
C LEU A 204 14.57 8.36 10.45
N VAL A 205 13.99 8.00 11.60
CA VAL A 205 14.25 6.71 12.26
C VAL A 205 13.75 5.56 11.38
N SER A 206 12.56 5.69 10.76
CA SER A 206 12.04 4.70 9.85
C SER A 206 12.91 4.54 8.59
N MET A 207 13.37 5.65 8.00
CA MET A 207 14.29 5.62 6.84
C MET A 207 15.60 4.91 7.19
N ALA A 208 16.20 5.23 8.34
CA ALA A 208 17.43 4.57 8.79
C ALA A 208 17.22 3.05 8.98
N ALA A 209 16.14 2.64 9.64
CA ALA A 209 15.80 1.23 9.83
C ALA A 209 15.56 0.51 8.48
N CYS A 210 14.86 1.16 7.55
CA CYS A 210 14.64 0.63 6.21
C CYS A 210 15.94 0.42 5.42
N LEU A 211 16.86 1.38 5.48
CA LEU A 211 18.15 1.26 4.81
C LEU A 211 19.02 0.14 5.38
N LEU A 212 18.93 -0.08 6.71
CA LEU A 212 19.63 -1.19 7.38
C LEU A 212 18.99 -2.56 7.08
N SER A 213 17.76 -2.62 6.60
CA SER A 213 17.04 -3.88 6.35
C SER A 213 17.63 -4.74 5.21
N GLY A 214 18.52 -4.18 4.40
CA GLY A 214 19.15 -4.88 3.28
C GLY A 214 18.30 -5.02 2.01
N ALA A 215 17.10 -4.42 1.95
CA ALA A 215 16.27 -4.43 0.76
C ALA A 215 16.79 -3.42 -0.29
N SER A 216 17.27 -3.91 -1.43
CA SER A 216 17.89 -3.09 -2.48
C SER A 216 16.94 -2.05 -3.11
N ASN A 217 15.65 -2.35 -3.17
CA ASN A 217 14.61 -1.48 -3.76
C ASN A 217 14.11 -0.39 -2.80
N VAL A 218 14.44 -0.46 -1.52
CA VAL A 218 13.97 0.48 -0.51
C VAL A 218 14.69 1.83 -0.60
N ALA A 219 16.00 1.84 -0.79
CA ALA A 219 16.77 3.09 -0.89
C ALA A 219 16.26 4.01 -2.01
N PRO A 220 16.11 3.56 -3.29
CA PRO A 220 15.56 4.39 -4.34
C PRO A 220 14.09 4.79 -4.07
N ALA A 221 13.29 3.93 -3.44
CA ALA A 221 11.91 4.25 -3.08
C ALA A 221 11.82 5.38 -2.05
N LEU A 222 12.67 5.35 -1.02
CA LEU A 222 12.76 6.40 0.00
C LEU A 222 13.24 7.72 -0.57
N LEU A 223 14.26 7.71 -1.42
CA LEU A 223 14.76 8.90 -2.10
C LEU A 223 13.69 9.54 -2.99
N ALA A 224 13.01 8.73 -3.80
CA ALA A 224 11.91 9.21 -4.65
C ALA A 224 10.74 9.75 -3.83
N GLY A 225 10.39 9.08 -2.71
CA GLY A 225 9.39 9.55 -1.77
C GLY A 225 9.76 10.89 -1.11
N ALA A 226 11.00 11.03 -0.62
CA ALA A 226 11.49 12.25 -0.02
C ALA A 226 11.53 13.42 -1.03
N ALA A 227 12.00 13.18 -2.24
CA ALA A 227 11.96 14.17 -3.33
C ALA A 227 10.53 14.59 -3.65
N THR A 228 9.60 13.61 -3.72
CA THR A 228 8.18 13.87 -3.93
C THR A 228 7.58 14.71 -2.81
N PHE A 229 7.89 14.38 -1.56
CA PHE A 229 7.45 15.17 -0.41
C PHE A 229 7.89 16.64 -0.55
N ALA A 230 9.17 16.88 -0.85
CA ALA A 230 9.73 18.22 -1.01
C ALA A 230 9.06 18.99 -2.16
N ILE A 231 8.88 18.37 -3.33
CA ILE A 231 8.28 19.01 -4.51
C ILE A 231 6.78 19.28 -4.31
N SER A 232 6.08 18.40 -3.61
CA SER A 232 4.63 18.52 -3.40
C SER A 232 4.25 19.45 -2.24
N PHE A 233 5.22 19.87 -1.43
CA PHE A 233 5.00 20.79 -0.32
C PHE A 233 4.54 22.16 -0.85
N GLY A 234 3.33 22.55 -0.47
CA GLY A 234 2.71 23.82 -0.92
C GLY A 234 1.99 23.77 -2.28
N ARG A 235 2.28 22.80 -3.15
CA ARG A 235 1.67 22.66 -4.50
C ARG A 235 1.21 21.23 -4.79
N SER A 236 0.58 20.58 -3.81
CA SER A 236 0.23 19.16 -3.87
C SER A 236 -0.65 18.77 -5.06
N ARG A 237 -1.58 19.63 -5.49
CA ARG A 237 -2.46 19.36 -6.64
C ARG A 237 -1.67 19.29 -7.95
N LEU A 238 -0.84 20.30 -8.21
CA LEU A 238 0.00 20.35 -9.41
C LEU A 238 1.02 19.21 -9.43
N ALA A 239 1.64 18.92 -8.26
CA ALA A 239 2.54 17.78 -8.11
C ALA A 239 1.84 16.46 -8.41
N ALA A 240 0.62 16.26 -7.91
CA ALA A 240 -0.16 15.05 -8.16
C ALA A 240 -0.51 14.87 -9.66
N GLU A 241 -0.87 15.95 -10.36
CA GLU A 241 -1.13 15.92 -11.79
C GLU A 241 0.10 15.50 -12.59
N ARG A 242 1.26 16.10 -12.30
CA ARG A 242 2.53 15.77 -12.96
C ARG A 242 3.03 14.38 -12.64
N LEU A 243 2.99 13.98 -11.35
CA LEU A 243 3.42 12.66 -10.89
C LEU A 243 2.52 11.56 -11.45
N GLY A 244 1.20 11.79 -11.50
CA GLY A 244 0.25 10.85 -12.09
C GLY A 244 0.50 10.64 -13.58
N SER A 245 0.72 11.73 -14.33
CA SER A 245 1.07 11.65 -15.76
C SER A 245 2.42 10.99 -15.98
N PHE A 246 3.43 11.33 -15.17
CA PHE A 246 4.76 10.70 -15.23
C PHE A 246 4.68 9.19 -14.93
N ALA A 247 3.93 8.80 -13.90
CA ALA A 247 3.71 7.39 -13.57
C ALA A 247 3.08 6.62 -14.74
N ALA A 248 2.05 7.19 -15.38
CA ALA A 248 1.43 6.59 -16.56
C ALA A 248 2.42 6.44 -17.72
N ILE A 249 3.23 7.46 -17.99
CA ILE A 249 4.26 7.44 -19.03
C ILE A 249 5.27 6.33 -18.73
N VAL A 250 5.80 6.25 -17.50
CA VAL A 250 6.78 5.22 -17.10
C VAL A 250 6.20 3.82 -17.26
N ILE A 251 4.95 3.59 -16.80
CA ILE A 251 4.30 2.28 -16.92
C ILE A 251 4.11 1.91 -18.39
N MET A 252 3.64 2.86 -19.22
CA MET A 252 3.32 2.57 -20.62
C MET A 252 4.57 2.47 -21.51
N LEU A 253 5.62 3.23 -21.22
CA LEU A 253 6.85 3.21 -22.02
C LEU A 253 7.86 2.15 -21.56
N ALA A 254 7.65 1.49 -20.43
CA ALA A 254 8.57 0.49 -19.90
C ALA A 254 8.99 -0.58 -20.94
N PRO A 255 8.10 -1.22 -21.72
CA PRO A 255 8.49 -2.19 -22.74
C PRO A 255 9.24 -1.56 -23.93
N ILE A 256 8.97 -0.28 -24.25
CA ILE A 256 9.69 0.44 -25.31
C ILE A 256 11.12 0.70 -24.87
N VAL A 257 11.34 1.08 -23.60
CA VAL A 257 12.68 1.24 -23.03
C VAL A 257 13.42 -0.10 -23.06
N ALA A 258 12.77 -1.19 -22.67
CA ALA A 258 13.33 -2.53 -22.73
C ALA A 258 13.70 -2.93 -24.16
N LEU A 259 12.83 -2.67 -25.13
CA LEU A 259 13.04 -2.94 -26.55
C LEU A 259 14.24 -2.13 -27.11
N LEU A 260 14.32 -0.84 -26.76
CA LEU A 260 15.44 0.02 -27.16
C LEU A 260 16.76 -0.47 -26.56
N THR A 261 16.75 -0.91 -25.28
CA THR A 261 17.93 -1.50 -24.63
C THR A 261 18.39 -2.73 -25.37
N HIS A 262 17.47 -3.61 -25.75
CA HIS A 262 17.77 -4.83 -26.51
C HIS A 262 18.43 -4.53 -27.86
N PHE A 263 17.85 -3.62 -28.65
CA PHE A 263 18.41 -3.29 -29.98
C PHE A 263 19.68 -2.44 -29.92
N ALA A 264 19.83 -1.57 -28.91
CA ALA A 264 20.98 -0.68 -28.80
C ALA A 264 22.23 -1.34 -28.21
N LEU A 265 22.07 -2.20 -27.21
CA LEU A 265 23.16 -2.81 -26.46
C LEU A 265 23.44 -4.26 -26.88
N GLY A 266 22.40 -5.06 -27.16
CA GLY A 266 22.53 -6.45 -27.62
C GLY A 266 23.51 -7.27 -26.78
N ALA A 267 24.48 -7.88 -27.44
CA ALA A 267 25.51 -8.71 -26.78
C ALA A 267 26.45 -7.95 -25.80
N HIS A 268 26.45 -6.63 -25.83
CA HIS A 268 27.27 -5.78 -24.94
C HIS A 268 26.46 -5.22 -23.75
N THR A 269 25.30 -5.78 -23.48
CA THR A 269 24.45 -5.30 -22.38
C THR A 269 25.14 -5.50 -21.04
N PRO A 270 25.39 -4.42 -20.25
CA PRO A 270 25.98 -4.53 -18.93
C PRO A 270 25.04 -5.28 -17.97
N GLU A 271 25.61 -5.93 -16.96
CA GLU A 271 24.86 -6.80 -16.04
C GLU A 271 23.65 -6.13 -15.39
N PHE A 272 23.76 -4.85 -15.02
CA PHE A 272 22.66 -4.09 -14.43
C PHE A 272 21.47 -3.85 -15.39
N ALA A 273 21.70 -3.89 -16.70
CA ALA A 273 20.67 -3.68 -17.73
C ALA A 273 20.17 -4.99 -18.36
N ARG A 274 20.73 -6.13 -17.98
CA ARG A 274 20.45 -7.43 -18.58
C ARG A 274 19.00 -7.86 -18.46
N SER A 275 18.35 -7.55 -17.34
CA SER A 275 16.92 -7.83 -17.17
C SER A 275 16.05 -7.02 -18.13
N LEU A 276 16.44 -5.80 -18.48
CA LEU A 276 15.75 -5.00 -19.51
C LEU A 276 15.97 -5.57 -20.90
N ASP A 277 17.19 -6.05 -21.20
CA ASP A 277 17.50 -6.72 -22.46
C ASP A 277 16.66 -7.98 -22.66
N VAL A 278 16.57 -8.84 -21.65
CA VAL A 278 15.69 -10.02 -21.66
C VAL A 278 14.22 -9.61 -21.87
N TRP A 279 13.75 -8.57 -21.20
CA TRP A 279 12.41 -8.06 -21.45
C TRP A 279 12.23 -7.55 -22.87
N GLY A 280 13.22 -6.82 -23.41
CA GLY A 280 13.21 -6.34 -24.79
C GLY A 280 13.11 -7.47 -25.80
N SER A 281 13.84 -8.57 -25.61
CA SER A 281 13.77 -9.76 -26.46
C SER A 281 12.38 -10.42 -26.43
N ILE A 282 11.74 -10.47 -25.25
CA ILE A 282 10.35 -10.97 -25.08
C ILE A 282 9.38 -10.09 -25.84
N VAL A 283 9.52 -8.77 -25.76
CA VAL A 283 8.64 -7.82 -26.48
C VAL A 283 8.84 -7.92 -27.99
N ALA A 284 10.08 -8.03 -28.46
CA ALA A 284 10.40 -8.17 -29.88
C ALA A 284 9.74 -9.39 -30.52
N ASN A 285 9.62 -10.48 -29.77
CA ASN A 285 9.04 -11.75 -30.23
C ASN A 285 7.56 -11.91 -29.85
N GLY A 286 6.98 -10.98 -29.09
CA GLY A 286 5.67 -11.12 -28.44
C GLY A 286 4.47 -11.02 -29.39
N GLY A 287 4.56 -10.30 -30.51
CA GLY A 287 3.47 -10.10 -31.45
C GLY A 287 2.15 -9.66 -30.79
N VAL A 288 1.04 -10.33 -31.07
CA VAL A 288 -0.28 -10.03 -30.50
C VAL A 288 -0.31 -10.21 -28.97
N ARG A 289 0.55 -11.07 -28.40
CA ARG A 289 0.65 -11.27 -26.96
C ARG A 289 1.11 -10.03 -26.21
N THR A 290 1.82 -9.13 -26.84
CA THR A 290 2.16 -7.81 -26.24
C THR A 290 0.90 -6.98 -25.95
N LEU A 291 -0.19 -7.15 -26.69
CA LEU A 291 -1.45 -6.42 -26.47
C LEU A 291 -2.35 -7.07 -25.43
N ILE A 292 -2.54 -8.38 -25.50
CA ILE A 292 -3.50 -9.12 -24.65
C ILE A 292 -2.86 -9.88 -23.49
N GLY A 293 -1.53 -10.02 -23.48
CA GLY A 293 -0.79 -10.79 -22.50
C GLY A 293 -0.81 -12.30 -22.74
N HIS A 294 -0.02 -13.01 -21.92
CA HIS A 294 0.09 -14.48 -21.95
C HIS A 294 -0.91 -15.18 -21.02
N GLY A 295 -1.68 -14.41 -20.25
CA GLY A 295 -2.62 -14.89 -19.24
C GLY A 295 -2.06 -14.74 -17.83
N PHE A 296 -2.96 -14.57 -16.85
CA PHE A 296 -2.60 -14.31 -15.47
C PHE A 296 -1.69 -15.42 -14.90
N GLY A 297 -0.62 -15.02 -14.23
CA GLY A 297 0.36 -15.90 -13.60
C GLY A 297 1.41 -16.49 -14.55
N SER A 298 1.32 -16.23 -15.86
CA SER A 298 2.26 -16.79 -16.84
C SER A 298 3.70 -16.33 -16.61
N ALA A 299 3.93 -15.09 -16.16
CA ALA A 299 5.27 -14.61 -15.83
C ALA A 299 5.92 -15.41 -14.71
N LEU A 300 5.17 -15.63 -13.63
CA LEU A 300 5.65 -16.35 -12.46
C LEU A 300 5.90 -17.83 -12.75
N TYR A 301 4.87 -18.51 -13.26
CA TYR A 301 4.97 -19.95 -13.54
C TYR A 301 5.92 -20.25 -14.69
N GLY A 302 6.06 -19.33 -15.65
CA GLY A 302 7.07 -19.41 -16.69
C GLY A 302 8.50 -19.31 -16.17
N LEU A 303 8.73 -18.44 -15.18
CA LEU A 303 10.03 -18.29 -14.52
C LEU A 303 10.40 -19.54 -13.70
N PHE A 304 9.48 -20.01 -12.83
CA PHE A 304 9.73 -21.19 -12.00
C PHE A 304 9.75 -22.49 -12.79
N GLY A 305 9.01 -22.57 -13.88
CA GLY A 305 9.01 -23.72 -14.80
C GLY A 305 10.19 -23.75 -15.77
N GLY A 306 11.08 -22.75 -15.72
CA GLY A 306 12.24 -22.68 -16.62
C GLY A 306 11.90 -22.31 -18.09
N TYR A 307 10.68 -21.82 -18.35
CA TYR A 307 10.28 -21.33 -19.68
C TYR A 307 10.72 -19.90 -19.95
N LEU A 308 11.03 -19.14 -18.90
CA LEU A 308 11.59 -17.79 -18.98
C LEU A 308 13.01 -17.79 -18.46
N ASP A 309 13.83 -16.90 -19.01
CA ASP A 309 15.22 -16.70 -18.56
C ASP A 309 15.24 -16.33 -17.07
N PRO A 310 16.13 -16.89 -16.24
CA PRO A 310 16.29 -16.52 -14.84
C PRO A 310 16.53 -15.02 -14.59
N GLN A 311 17.04 -14.31 -15.59
CA GLN A 311 17.29 -12.87 -15.55
C GLN A 311 16.06 -12.02 -15.95
N THR A 312 14.93 -12.64 -16.26
CA THR A 312 13.67 -11.95 -16.53
C THR A 312 13.31 -11.01 -15.36
N PRO A 313 12.86 -9.77 -15.64
CA PRO A 313 12.47 -8.84 -14.58
C PRO A 313 11.39 -9.40 -13.69
N ARG A 314 11.55 -9.23 -12.38
CA ARG A 314 10.56 -9.70 -11.38
C ARG A 314 9.63 -8.58 -10.88
N SER A 315 9.66 -7.43 -11.55
CA SER A 315 8.86 -6.28 -11.16
C SER A 315 7.37 -6.46 -11.47
N LEU A 316 6.51 -5.82 -10.66
CA LEU A 316 5.06 -5.85 -10.87
C LEU A 316 4.68 -5.29 -12.25
N VAL A 317 5.40 -4.27 -12.72
CA VAL A 317 5.12 -3.67 -14.04
C VAL A 317 5.42 -4.65 -15.16
N PHE A 318 6.54 -5.38 -15.08
CA PHE A 318 6.83 -6.46 -16.03
C PHE A 318 5.72 -7.52 -16.03
N GLN A 319 5.32 -7.98 -14.84
CA GLN A 319 4.29 -9.02 -14.73
C GLN A 319 2.94 -8.58 -15.32
N ILE A 320 2.51 -7.34 -15.05
CA ILE A 320 1.27 -6.80 -15.64
C ILE A 320 1.38 -6.77 -17.18
N TRP A 321 2.52 -6.35 -17.72
CA TRP A 321 2.74 -6.33 -19.15
C TRP A 321 2.79 -7.73 -19.75
N PHE A 322 3.46 -8.67 -19.09
CA PHE A 322 3.60 -10.04 -19.59
C PHE A 322 2.28 -10.81 -19.48
N ASP A 323 1.62 -10.73 -18.31
CA ASP A 323 0.38 -11.48 -18.04
C ASP A 323 -0.85 -10.90 -18.76
N LEU A 324 -0.99 -9.56 -18.75
CA LEU A 324 -2.22 -8.86 -19.17
C LEU A 324 -2.02 -7.92 -20.37
N GLY A 325 -0.80 -7.81 -20.87
CA GLY A 325 -0.46 -6.98 -22.02
C GLY A 325 -0.68 -5.48 -21.83
N ALA A 326 -0.75 -4.76 -22.94
CA ALA A 326 -1.00 -3.32 -22.96
C ALA A 326 -2.32 -2.91 -22.29
N LEU A 327 -3.36 -3.76 -22.37
CA LEU A 327 -4.65 -3.51 -21.72
C LEU A 327 -4.52 -3.49 -20.21
N GLY A 328 -3.79 -4.46 -19.62
CA GLY A 328 -3.52 -4.50 -18.19
C GLY A 328 -2.65 -3.33 -17.73
N ALA A 329 -1.58 -3.03 -18.47
CA ALA A 329 -0.70 -1.91 -18.19
C ALA A 329 -1.44 -0.57 -18.26
N GLY A 330 -2.30 -0.39 -19.26
CA GLY A 330 -3.16 0.80 -19.39
C GLY A 330 -4.12 0.97 -18.22
N ALA A 331 -4.78 -0.11 -17.80
CA ALA A 331 -5.66 -0.10 -16.63
C ALA A 331 -4.88 0.26 -15.34
N PHE A 332 -3.69 -0.30 -15.16
CA PHE A 332 -2.82 0.01 -14.04
C PHE A 332 -2.34 1.46 -14.05
N ALA A 333 -1.95 1.99 -15.21
CA ALA A 333 -1.56 3.38 -15.39
C ALA A 333 -2.72 4.35 -15.05
N VAL A 334 -3.94 4.04 -15.50
CA VAL A 334 -5.14 4.82 -15.14
C VAL A 334 -5.41 4.76 -13.64
N MET A 335 -5.33 3.58 -13.03
CA MET A 335 -5.51 3.40 -11.59
C MET A 335 -4.51 4.26 -10.80
N ALA A 336 -3.22 4.18 -11.15
CA ALA A 336 -2.16 4.96 -10.51
C ALA A 336 -2.42 6.47 -10.67
N THR A 337 -2.67 6.95 -11.89
CA THR A 337 -2.95 8.37 -12.17
C THR A 337 -4.13 8.88 -11.35
N LYS A 338 -5.24 8.14 -11.32
CA LYS A 338 -6.43 8.52 -10.53
C LYS A 338 -6.17 8.52 -9.03
N ALA A 339 -5.31 7.61 -8.53
CA ALA A 339 -4.88 7.62 -7.13
C ALA A 339 -4.08 8.89 -6.79
N PHE A 340 -3.12 9.29 -7.63
CA PHE A 340 -2.37 10.54 -7.47
C PHE A 340 -3.30 11.75 -7.45
N LEU A 341 -4.17 11.89 -8.43
CA LEU A 341 -5.11 13.01 -8.54
C LEU A 341 -6.03 13.11 -7.32
N ARG A 342 -6.52 11.97 -6.82
CA ARG A 342 -7.38 11.93 -5.63
C ARG A 342 -6.65 12.42 -4.38
N ILE A 343 -5.38 12.03 -4.20
CA ILE A 343 -4.56 12.46 -3.07
C ILE A 343 -4.19 13.93 -3.19
N GLY A 344 -3.87 14.41 -4.39
CA GLY A 344 -3.57 15.82 -4.63
C GLY A 344 -4.70 16.77 -4.25
N GLY A 345 -5.95 16.31 -4.27
CA GLY A 345 -7.14 17.06 -3.82
C GLY A 345 -7.37 17.06 -2.30
N LEU A 346 -6.55 16.37 -1.51
CA LEU A 346 -6.68 16.31 -0.05
C LEU A 346 -6.13 17.60 0.60
N ARG A 347 -6.22 17.62 1.94
CA ARG A 347 -5.71 18.73 2.76
C ARG A 347 -4.21 18.96 2.48
N PRO A 348 -3.76 20.23 2.30
CA PRO A 348 -2.36 20.52 1.95
C PRO A 348 -1.32 19.99 2.96
N ALA A 349 -1.71 19.87 4.24
CA ALA A 349 -0.83 19.30 5.27
C ALA A 349 -0.68 17.77 5.20
N LEU A 350 -1.57 17.06 4.50
CA LEU A 350 -1.55 15.60 4.39
C LEU A 350 -1.08 15.13 3.01
N ALA A 351 -1.52 15.80 1.96
CA ALA A 351 -1.27 15.38 0.59
C ALA A 351 0.21 15.10 0.27
N PRO A 352 1.21 15.90 0.70
CA PRO A 352 2.62 15.63 0.42
C PRO A 352 3.09 14.27 0.96
N PHE A 353 2.67 13.89 2.17
CA PHE A 353 3.03 12.61 2.77
C PHE A 353 2.43 11.45 1.99
N LEU A 354 1.16 11.53 1.64
CA LEU A 354 0.49 10.46 0.89
C LEU A 354 0.99 10.35 -0.55
N LEU A 355 1.35 11.47 -1.20
CA LEU A 355 2.00 11.46 -2.52
C LEU A 355 3.38 10.81 -2.44
N ALA A 356 4.17 11.12 -1.41
CA ALA A 356 5.46 10.49 -1.17
C ALA A 356 5.33 8.97 -1.01
N GLY A 357 4.34 8.51 -0.23
CA GLY A 357 4.05 7.09 -0.08
C GLY A 357 3.65 6.41 -1.38
N LEU A 358 2.78 7.04 -2.19
CA LEU A 358 2.41 6.50 -3.51
C LEU A 358 3.63 6.37 -4.44
N VAL A 359 4.52 7.37 -4.48
CA VAL A 359 5.73 7.31 -5.30
C VAL A 359 6.67 6.24 -4.78
N SER A 360 6.88 6.14 -3.45
CA SER A 360 7.67 5.05 -2.86
C SER A 360 7.11 3.68 -3.24
N GLY A 361 5.79 3.50 -3.16
CA GLY A 361 5.10 2.29 -3.58
C GLY A 361 5.29 1.98 -5.08
N LEU A 362 5.17 2.99 -5.94
CA LEU A 362 5.40 2.82 -7.38
C LEU A 362 6.84 2.41 -7.69
N VAL A 363 7.83 3.00 -7.04
CA VAL A 363 9.24 2.63 -7.22
C VAL A 363 9.49 1.20 -6.75
N ILE A 364 8.89 0.78 -5.63
CA ILE A 364 8.95 -0.61 -5.18
C ILE A 364 8.31 -1.56 -6.21
N CYS A 365 7.18 -1.18 -6.81
CA CYS A 365 6.54 -1.96 -7.89
C CYS A 365 7.38 -2.04 -9.17
N LEU A 366 8.20 -1.02 -9.46
CA LEU A 366 9.07 -0.97 -10.62
C LEU A 366 10.37 -1.77 -10.43
N LEU A 367 10.94 -1.74 -9.22
CA LEU A 367 12.28 -2.27 -8.94
C LEU A 367 12.28 -3.56 -8.12
N GLY A 368 11.20 -3.84 -7.41
CA GLY A 368 11.14 -4.96 -6.46
C GLY A 368 10.44 -6.20 -7.01
N PRO A 369 10.74 -7.38 -6.46
CA PRO A 369 10.06 -8.63 -6.76
C PRO A 369 8.65 -8.66 -6.13
N ALA A 370 7.84 -7.64 -6.45
CA ALA A 370 6.60 -7.35 -5.74
C ALA A 370 5.49 -8.39 -5.96
N ALA A 371 5.47 -9.03 -7.12
CA ALA A 371 4.33 -9.86 -7.50
C ALA A 371 4.56 -11.37 -7.36
N GLU A 372 5.78 -11.81 -7.15
CA GLU A 372 6.07 -13.24 -6.93
C GLU A 372 5.48 -13.74 -5.61
N GLN A 373 5.27 -12.84 -4.65
CA GLN A 373 4.91 -13.21 -3.29
C GLN A 373 3.59 -12.55 -2.86
N LEU A 374 2.69 -13.33 -2.30
CA LEU A 374 1.42 -12.89 -1.71
C LEU A 374 1.58 -11.73 -0.71
N TRP A 375 2.74 -11.63 -0.04
CA TRP A 375 3.00 -10.59 0.95
C TRP A 375 2.93 -9.17 0.37
N ALA A 376 3.27 -8.98 -0.92
CA ALA A 376 3.20 -7.66 -1.55
C ALA A 376 1.75 -7.13 -1.62
N PHE A 377 0.79 -8.00 -1.97
CA PHE A 377 -0.64 -7.64 -1.96
C PHE A 377 -1.15 -7.40 -0.54
N THR A 378 -0.64 -8.15 0.42
CA THR A 378 -0.97 -7.98 1.84
C THR A 378 -0.46 -6.64 2.36
N LEU A 379 0.79 -6.26 2.04
CA LEU A 379 1.34 -4.95 2.39
C LEU A 379 0.61 -3.81 1.70
N ALA A 380 0.30 -3.94 0.41
CA ALA A 380 -0.49 -2.94 -0.31
C ALA A 380 -1.89 -2.78 0.30
N GLY A 381 -2.50 -3.87 0.75
CA GLY A 381 -3.76 -3.85 1.49
C GLY A 381 -3.65 -3.13 2.83
N LEU A 382 -2.61 -3.40 3.61
CA LEU A 382 -2.35 -2.74 4.88
C LEU A 382 -2.11 -1.24 4.68
N ASP A 383 -1.34 -0.86 3.67
CA ASP A 383 -1.08 0.53 3.30
C ASP A 383 -2.38 1.24 2.87
N ALA A 384 -3.21 0.61 2.05
CA ALA A 384 -4.51 1.16 1.66
C ALA A 384 -5.42 1.43 2.87
N ILE A 385 -5.47 0.54 3.87
CA ILE A 385 -6.21 0.76 5.11
C ILE A 385 -5.59 1.94 5.89
N ALA A 386 -4.25 2.06 5.94
CA ALA A 386 -3.57 3.18 6.58
C ALA A 386 -3.94 4.53 5.94
N TYR A 387 -3.95 4.60 4.61
CA TYR A 387 -4.38 5.79 3.87
C TYR A 387 -5.82 6.17 4.22
N VAL A 388 -6.76 5.23 4.16
CA VAL A 388 -8.17 5.50 4.49
C VAL A 388 -8.32 5.93 5.94
N LEU A 389 -7.61 5.29 6.87
CA LEU A 389 -7.61 5.63 8.29
C LEU A 389 -7.18 7.08 8.53
N VAL A 390 -6.09 7.50 7.89
CA VAL A 390 -5.54 8.86 8.06
C VAL A 390 -6.43 9.90 7.35
N ILE A 391 -6.93 9.62 6.15
CA ILE A 391 -7.85 10.51 5.43
C ILE A 391 -9.13 10.77 6.24
N ARG A 392 -9.65 9.75 6.91
CA ARG A 392 -10.86 9.83 7.76
C ARG A 392 -10.58 10.29 9.20
N GLY A 393 -9.31 10.53 9.55
CA GLY A 393 -8.90 10.95 10.88
C GLY A 393 -9.56 12.28 11.32
N GLN A 394 -10.04 12.32 12.57
CA GLN A 394 -10.51 13.56 13.19
C GLN A 394 -9.33 14.33 13.78
N PHE A 395 -9.06 15.48 13.22
CA PHE A 395 -8.06 16.40 13.73
C PHE A 395 -8.78 17.64 14.31
N ARG A 396 -8.78 17.78 15.65
CA ARG A 396 -9.35 18.96 16.31
C ARG A 396 -8.51 20.20 15.97
N LYS A 397 -9.07 21.13 15.21
CA LYS A 397 -8.39 22.40 14.86
C LYS A 397 -8.52 23.51 15.94
N LYS A 398 -9.53 23.43 16.82
CA LYS A 398 -9.73 24.43 17.89
C LYS A 398 -10.24 23.75 19.15
N ARG A 399 -9.74 24.13 20.33
CA ARG A 399 -10.43 23.86 21.59
C ARG A 399 -11.81 24.52 21.50
N PRO A 400 -12.89 23.87 21.96
CA PRO A 400 -14.13 24.58 22.20
C PRO A 400 -13.78 25.77 23.12
N ARG A 401 -14.12 26.99 22.74
CA ARG A 401 -14.14 28.09 23.68
C ARG A 401 -15.17 27.66 24.73
N VAL A 402 -14.73 27.49 25.96
CA VAL A 402 -15.63 27.45 27.10
C VAL A 402 -16.26 28.85 27.10
N PRO A 403 -17.58 28.98 26.99
CA PRO A 403 -18.21 30.28 27.17
C PRO A 403 -17.69 30.83 28.51
N SER A 404 -17.04 32.00 28.48
CA SER A 404 -16.66 32.62 29.73
C SER A 404 -17.97 32.99 30.40
N THR A 405 -18.21 32.47 31.57
CA THR A 405 -19.35 32.83 32.43
C THR A 405 -19.31 34.31 32.81
N TRP A 406 -18.29 35.03 32.42
CA TRP A 406 -18.05 36.45 32.66
C TRP A 406 -18.70 37.39 31.64
N ASP A 407 -19.13 36.89 30.48
CA ASP A 407 -19.77 37.74 29.44
C ASP A 407 -21.29 38.00 29.69
N THR A 408 -21.86 37.50 30.78
CA THR A 408 -23.30 37.67 31.11
C THR A 408 -23.57 38.86 32.05
N ASP A 409 -22.57 39.44 32.71
CA ASP A 409 -22.80 40.50 33.69
C ASP A 409 -22.68 41.92 33.12
N GLU A 410 -22.20 42.11 31.87
CA GLU A 410 -22.07 43.46 31.30
C GLU A 410 -23.30 43.92 30.47
N LYS A 411 -24.37 43.15 30.37
CA LYS A 411 -25.58 43.55 29.62
C LYS A 411 -26.78 43.92 30.50
N ASN A 412 -26.64 43.94 31.81
CA ASN A 412 -27.68 44.35 32.76
C ASN A 412 -27.26 45.41 33.75
N GLY A 413 -26.40 46.34 33.31
CA GLY A 413 -26.05 47.57 34.06
C GLY A 413 -26.48 48.80 33.29
#